data_c6c38599e964d8c4f5bcb1a7122c38fa
#
_entry.id   c6c38599e964d8c4f5bcb1a7122c38fa
#
_cell.length_a   1.000
_cell.length_b   1.000
_cell.length_c   1.000
_cell.angle_alpha   90.00
_cell.angle_beta   90.00
_cell.angle_gamma   90.00
#
_symmetry.space_group_name_H-M   'P 1'
#
loop_
_entity.id
_entity.type
_entity.pdbx_description
1 polymer ?
#
loop_
_entity_poly.entity_id
_entity_poly.type
_entity_poly.pdbx_seq_one_letter_code
_entity_poly.pdbx_strand_id
1 'polypeptide(L)'
;MMRLFWPSLAVTALLAGCVNLAPDYQRPEAPVSSQWLPGTAGQPAASGSVPTDVEWQNFFIDNRLVRLQTLALVNNRDLRLASLNVEKAQAQYRIERAASLPTIDASGSGTHTRTPSSTSMTGKSSISHEYSAQLGLSSYELDVFGRIQNLQDEALEDYLALTETRRSTQISLIAEVATGWLTLAADNQLLKLAEDTLASQQKSYELTRSSHALGGSSGLEVAQAQTTVESARGDVAQYKSQILQDRNALRLLVGSDLPEELLPNADMQSVAQLVQVPDGLPSSLLQRRPDVLSAEHTLKAANIDIGAARAAFFPSITLTASAGSSSTSLSGLFKSGAGAWSFAPSISVPIFDGGANRATLDSAKVENQIQIQTYQQTIQTAFKEVADALAVRSTLDERLAAQQAYTDASRRSYELADALYRGGSQSYLEALESQRSLYSAEQDLISLRLTEQSNRVTLYKVMGGGWNR
;
A
#
# COMPACT_ATOMS: atom_id res chain seq x y z
N MET A 1 -63.19 28.86 18.49
CA MET A 1 -62.27 28.90 17.32
C MET A 1 -60.82 28.63 17.73
N MET A 2 -60.49 27.45 18.29
CA MET A 2 -59.16 27.19 18.82
C MET A 2 -58.78 25.68 18.75
N ARG A 3 -59.11 25.01 17.64
CA ARG A 3 -58.80 23.58 17.46
C ARG A 3 -58.21 23.21 16.09
N LEU A 4 -57.78 24.14 15.24
CA LEU A 4 -57.26 23.86 13.89
C LEU A 4 -55.76 24.19 13.68
N PHE A 5 -55.03 24.68 14.70
CA PHE A 5 -53.62 25.08 14.53
C PHE A 5 -52.59 23.98 14.83
N TRP A 6 -52.95 22.88 15.47
CA TRP A 6 -52.01 21.84 15.84
C TRP A 6 -51.63 20.85 14.72
N PRO A 7 -52.51 20.48 13.75
CA PRO A 7 -52.08 19.62 12.67
C PRO A 7 -51.14 20.30 11.65
N SER A 8 -51.23 21.63 11.49
CA SER A 8 -50.38 22.35 10.55
C SER A 8 -48.94 22.47 11.01
N LEU A 9 -48.67 22.51 12.31
CA LEU A 9 -47.30 22.55 12.86
C LEU A 9 -46.58 21.21 12.73
N ALA A 10 -47.31 20.10 12.85
CA ALA A 10 -46.78 18.74 12.67
C ALA A 10 -46.45 18.45 11.19
N VAL A 11 -47.19 18.96 10.24
CA VAL A 11 -46.95 18.80 8.80
C VAL A 11 -45.74 19.63 8.32
N THR A 12 -45.55 20.83 8.89
CA THR A 12 -44.36 21.68 8.58
C THR A 12 -43.07 21.12 9.16
N ALA A 13 -43.10 20.37 10.28
CA ALA A 13 -41.94 19.68 10.82
C ALA A 13 -41.52 18.46 9.99
N LEU A 14 -42.44 17.83 9.25
CA LEU A 14 -42.15 16.70 8.33
C LEU A 14 -41.59 17.16 6.97
N LEU A 15 -41.66 18.44 6.65
CA LEU A 15 -41.08 19.05 5.45
C LEU A 15 -39.65 19.60 5.64
N ALA A 16 -39.13 19.64 6.87
CA ALA A 16 -37.74 19.86 7.13
C ALA A 16 -37.01 18.55 6.77
N GLY A 17 -36.51 18.49 5.54
CA GLY A 17 -35.86 17.30 4.96
C GLY A 17 -34.86 16.64 5.90
N CYS A 18 -34.49 15.39 5.63
CA CYS A 18 -33.52 14.60 6.37
C CYS A 18 -32.29 15.45 6.73
N VAL A 19 -32.03 15.63 8.03
CA VAL A 19 -30.92 16.45 8.53
C VAL A 19 -29.72 15.51 8.69
N ASN A 20 -28.68 15.70 7.88
CA ASN A 20 -27.42 15.05 8.12
C ASN A 20 -26.67 15.76 9.26
N LEU A 21 -26.27 15.00 10.29
CA LEU A 21 -25.61 15.53 11.50
C LEU A 21 -24.07 15.42 11.45
N ALA A 22 -23.50 14.94 10.32
CA ALA A 22 -22.06 14.95 10.13
C ALA A 22 -21.52 16.38 10.07
N PRO A 23 -20.34 16.64 10.64
CA PRO A 23 -19.68 17.93 10.47
C PRO A 23 -19.25 18.12 9.01
N ASP A 24 -19.25 19.37 8.52
CA ASP A 24 -18.66 19.68 7.22
C ASP A 24 -17.19 19.31 7.21
N TYR A 25 -16.79 18.51 6.25
CA TYR A 25 -15.40 18.12 6.09
C TYR A 25 -14.57 19.32 5.63
N GLN A 26 -13.49 19.58 6.35
CA GLN A 26 -12.47 20.55 5.94
C GLN A 26 -11.13 19.85 5.89
N ARG A 27 -10.49 19.90 4.71
CA ARG A 27 -9.16 19.31 4.55
C ARG A 27 -8.17 20.02 5.47
N PRO A 28 -7.46 19.30 6.37
CA PRO A 28 -6.43 19.89 7.22
C PRO A 28 -5.29 20.49 6.39
N GLU A 29 -4.70 21.57 6.89
CA GLU A 29 -3.51 22.14 6.27
C GLU A 29 -2.34 21.15 6.31
N ALA A 30 -1.57 21.11 5.21
CA ALA A 30 -0.39 20.25 5.12
C ALA A 30 0.71 20.82 6.05
N PRO A 31 1.24 20.03 7.00
CA PRO A 31 2.24 20.49 7.97
C PRO A 31 3.66 20.47 7.39
N VAL A 32 3.81 20.83 6.13
CA VAL A 32 5.09 20.82 5.39
C VAL A 32 5.29 22.12 4.62
N SER A 33 6.54 22.43 4.32
CA SER A 33 6.89 23.59 3.50
C SER A 33 6.21 23.52 2.12
N SER A 34 5.79 24.65 1.59
CA SER A 34 5.22 24.77 0.24
C SER A 34 6.27 24.52 -0.86
N GLN A 35 7.55 24.56 -0.53
CA GLN A 35 8.68 24.39 -1.46
C GLN A 35 9.72 23.45 -0.86
N TRP A 36 10.43 22.73 -1.73
CA TRP A 36 11.58 21.92 -1.36
C TRP A 36 12.76 22.79 -0.95
N LEU A 37 13.70 22.24 -0.17
CA LEU A 37 14.91 22.95 0.24
C LEU A 37 15.69 23.42 -0.99
N PRO A 38 16.18 24.70 -1.02
CA PRO A 38 17.02 25.20 -2.10
C PRO A 38 18.29 24.35 -2.24
N GLY A 39 18.67 24.01 -3.48
CA GLY A 39 19.87 23.24 -3.80
C GLY A 39 19.69 21.72 -3.82
N THR A 40 18.50 21.18 -3.50
CA THR A 40 18.20 19.76 -3.67
C THR A 40 17.55 19.43 -5.01
N ALA A 41 17.01 20.43 -5.69
CA ALA A 41 16.49 20.30 -7.04
C ALA A 41 17.58 20.67 -8.06
N GLY A 42 17.77 19.87 -9.09
CA GLY A 42 18.68 20.20 -10.21
C GLY A 42 18.18 21.40 -11.01
N GLN A 43 18.93 21.82 -12.04
CA GLN A 43 18.60 22.99 -12.87
C GLN A 43 17.12 23.09 -13.26
N PRO A 44 16.57 24.33 -13.45
CA PRO A 44 15.19 24.52 -13.82
C PRO A 44 14.84 23.68 -15.07
N ALA A 45 13.93 22.73 -14.93
CA ALA A 45 13.46 21.97 -16.08
C ALA A 45 12.67 22.91 -17.00
N ALA A 46 13.10 23.02 -18.23
CA ALA A 46 12.22 23.50 -19.30
C ALA A 46 10.93 22.66 -19.25
N SER A 47 9.79 23.32 -19.27
CA SER A 47 8.41 22.76 -19.21
C SER A 47 8.30 21.30 -19.69
N GLY A 48 8.41 20.37 -18.75
CA GLY A 48 8.30 18.93 -18.95
C GLY A 48 7.14 18.36 -18.16
N SER A 49 6.59 17.24 -18.61
CA SER A 49 5.51 16.51 -17.95
C SER A 49 5.91 16.17 -16.50
N VAL A 50 4.96 16.34 -15.58
CA VAL A 50 5.13 15.90 -14.20
C VAL A 50 5.31 14.38 -14.20
N PRO A 51 6.26 13.80 -13.43
CA PRO A 51 6.54 12.35 -13.43
C PRO A 51 5.32 11.46 -13.17
N THR A 52 4.28 11.99 -12.52
CA THR A 52 3.01 11.30 -12.28
C THR A 52 2.21 11.03 -13.55
N ASP A 53 2.47 11.78 -14.63
CA ASP A 53 1.74 11.65 -15.90
C ASP A 53 2.42 10.65 -16.87
N VAL A 54 3.61 10.17 -16.52
CA VAL A 54 4.33 9.16 -17.33
C VAL A 54 3.87 7.77 -16.91
N GLU A 55 3.30 7.03 -17.84
CA GLU A 55 2.97 5.62 -17.65
C GLU A 55 4.23 4.82 -17.32
N TRP A 56 4.13 3.88 -16.39
CA TRP A 56 5.28 3.11 -15.93
C TRP A 56 5.98 2.32 -17.06
N GLN A 57 5.22 1.82 -18.05
CA GLN A 57 5.77 1.14 -19.21
C GLN A 57 6.69 2.04 -20.06
N ASN A 58 6.40 3.35 -20.08
CA ASN A 58 7.18 4.34 -20.81
C ASN A 58 8.35 4.88 -19.98
N PHE A 59 8.28 4.74 -18.65
CA PHE A 59 9.35 5.15 -17.75
C PHE A 59 10.54 4.18 -17.78
N PHE A 60 10.28 2.87 -17.85
CA PHE A 60 11.33 1.85 -17.95
C PHE A 60 11.73 1.61 -19.40
N ILE A 61 13.05 1.58 -19.66
CA ILE A 61 13.61 1.46 -21.02
C ILE A 61 13.85 -0.01 -21.39
N ASP A 62 14.22 -0.85 -20.41
CA ASP A 62 14.51 -2.27 -20.64
C ASP A 62 13.22 -3.09 -20.75
N ASN A 63 12.96 -3.63 -21.94
CA ASN A 63 11.76 -4.44 -22.22
C ASN A 63 11.69 -5.73 -21.37
N ARG A 64 12.83 -6.28 -20.92
CA ARG A 64 12.85 -7.48 -20.05
C ARG A 64 12.29 -7.12 -18.69
N LEU A 65 12.72 -5.98 -18.13
CA LEU A 65 12.20 -5.45 -16.88
C LEU A 65 10.71 -5.14 -16.97
N VAL A 66 10.25 -4.47 -18.03
CA VAL A 66 8.82 -4.16 -18.25
C VAL A 66 7.97 -5.44 -18.31
N ARG A 67 8.47 -6.47 -19.01
CA ARG A 67 7.77 -7.78 -19.06
C ARG A 67 7.75 -8.47 -17.70
N LEU A 68 8.84 -8.39 -16.94
CA LEU A 68 8.91 -8.97 -15.58
C LEU A 68 7.97 -8.25 -14.61
N GLN A 69 7.89 -6.92 -14.67
CA GLN A 69 6.93 -6.11 -13.91
C GLN A 69 5.48 -6.46 -14.29
N THR A 70 5.20 -6.63 -15.58
CA THR A 70 3.87 -7.07 -16.04
C THR A 70 3.51 -8.45 -15.47
N LEU A 71 4.46 -9.38 -15.43
CA LEU A 71 4.26 -10.70 -14.85
C LEU A 71 4.00 -10.60 -13.33
N ALA A 72 4.72 -9.73 -12.63
CA ALA A 72 4.50 -9.45 -11.22
C ALA A 72 3.11 -8.88 -10.94
N LEU A 73 2.65 -7.91 -11.74
CA LEU A 73 1.31 -7.32 -11.59
C LEU A 73 0.18 -8.34 -11.73
N VAL A 74 0.40 -9.41 -12.49
CA VAL A 74 -0.59 -10.49 -12.66
C VAL A 74 -0.53 -11.52 -11.52
N ASN A 75 0.67 -11.85 -11.03
CA ASN A 75 0.88 -13.01 -10.16
C ASN A 75 1.20 -12.68 -8.70
N ASN A 76 1.62 -11.43 -8.39
CA ASN A 76 2.01 -11.05 -7.04
C ASN A 76 0.84 -11.22 -6.04
N ARG A 77 1.14 -11.84 -4.89
CA ARG A 77 0.13 -12.19 -3.89
C ARG A 77 -0.32 -10.98 -3.07
N ASP A 78 0.56 -10.03 -2.79
CA ASP A 78 0.21 -8.84 -2.00
C ASP A 78 -0.71 -7.91 -2.80
N LEU A 79 -0.44 -7.73 -4.10
CA LEU A 79 -1.34 -6.99 -4.99
C LEU A 79 -2.69 -7.69 -5.15
N ARG A 80 -2.71 -9.03 -5.19
CA ARG A 80 -3.94 -9.81 -5.22
C ARG A 80 -4.73 -9.67 -3.92
N LEU A 81 -4.05 -9.71 -2.76
CA LEU A 81 -4.68 -9.46 -1.45
C LEU A 81 -5.25 -8.04 -1.37
N ALA A 82 -4.51 -7.04 -1.82
CA ALA A 82 -5.02 -5.67 -1.89
C ALA A 82 -6.28 -5.57 -2.76
N SER A 83 -6.31 -6.25 -3.92
CA SER A 83 -7.48 -6.29 -4.80
C SER A 83 -8.69 -6.97 -4.15
N LEU A 84 -8.47 -8.08 -3.43
CA LEU A 84 -9.54 -8.78 -2.70
C LEU A 84 -10.07 -7.95 -1.52
N ASN A 85 -9.22 -7.16 -0.86
CA ASN A 85 -9.67 -6.23 0.18
C ASN A 85 -10.57 -5.13 -0.41
N VAL A 86 -10.28 -4.63 -1.61
CA VAL A 86 -11.17 -3.71 -2.33
C VAL A 86 -12.52 -4.36 -2.65
N GLU A 87 -12.51 -5.60 -3.17
CA GLU A 87 -13.76 -6.36 -3.44
C GLU A 87 -14.58 -6.57 -2.16
N LYS A 88 -13.91 -6.91 -1.05
CA LYS A 88 -14.54 -7.06 0.27
C LYS A 88 -15.19 -5.76 0.74
N ALA A 89 -14.46 -4.64 0.68
CA ALA A 89 -14.98 -3.33 1.08
C ALA A 89 -16.17 -2.89 0.19
N GLN A 90 -16.11 -3.18 -1.12
CA GLN A 90 -17.23 -2.93 -2.02
C GLN A 90 -18.48 -3.74 -1.62
N ALA A 91 -18.29 -4.98 -1.19
CA ALA A 91 -19.38 -5.80 -0.69
C ALA A 91 -19.95 -5.25 0.62
N GLN A 92 -19.08 -4.78 1.54
CA GLN A 92 -19.48 -4.12 2.79
C GLN A 92 -20.28 -2.85 2.51
N TYR A 93 -19.80 -1.98 1.61
CA TYR A 93 -20.56 -0.80 1.17
C TYR A 93 -21.96 -1.14 0.66
N ARG A 94 -22.08 -2.25 -0.10
CA ARG A 94 -23.40 -2.71 -0.57
C ARG A 94 -24.29 -3.20 0.57
N ILE A 95 -23.72 -3.79 1.63
CA ILE A 95 -24.47 -4.21 2.83
C ILE A 95 -25.02 -2.98 3.56
N GLU A 96 -24.16 -1.98 3.81
CA GLU A 96 -24.61 -0.72 4.45
C GLU A 96 -25.64 0.02 3.59
N ARG A 97 -25.45 0.06 2.28
CA ARG A 97 -26.43 0.61 1.36
C ARG A 97 -27.76 -0.14 1.39
N ALA A 98 -27.76 -1.46 1.59
CA ALA A 98 -28.98 -2.23 1.68
C ALA A 98 -29.81 -1.89 2.92
N ALA A 99 -29.18 -1.39 4.01
CA ALA A 99 -29.90 -0.93 5.20
C ALA A 99 -30.84 0.28 4.93
N SER A 100 -30.61 1.03 3.85
CA SER A 100 -31.52 2.10 3.41
C SER A 100 -32.79 1.59 2.72
N LEU A 101 -32.90 0.29 2.47
CA LEU A 101 -34.04 -0.34 1.83
C LEU A 101 -34.76 -1.28 2.79
N PRO A 102 -36.11 -1.41 2.69
CA PRO A 102 -36.83 -2.35 3.53
C PRO A 102 -36.50 -3.79 3.17
N THR A 103 -36.33 -4.64 4.18
CA THR A 103 -36.24 -6.09 4.04
C THR A 103 -37.62 -6.71 4.09
N ILE A 104 -37.97 -7.56 3.14
CA ILE A 104 -39.25 -8.26 3.08
C ILE A 104 -38.98 -9.74 3.28
N ASP A 105 -39.59 -10.31 4.33
CA ASP A 105 -39.48 -11.70 4.71
C ASP A 105 -40.81 -12.43 4.55
N ALA A 106 -40.75 -13.67 4.16
CA ALA A 106 -41.88 -14.61 4.23
C ALA A 106 -41.74 -15.46 5.50
N SER A 107 -42.73 -15.43 6.34
CA SER A 107 -42.76 -16.22 7.57
C SER A 107 -44.01 -17.11 7.70
N GLY A 108 -43.82 -18.27 8.29
CA GLY A 108 -44.93 -19.16 8.68
C GLY A 108 -44.74 -19.59 10.12
N SER A 109 -45.80 -19.52 10.92
CA SER A 109 -45.73 -19.95 12.33
C SER A 109 -46.95 -20.76 12.72
N GLY A 110 -46.79 -21.65 13.69
CA GLY A 110 -47.85 -22.37 14.38
C GLY A 110 -47.60 -22.34 15.89
N THR A 111 -48.52 -21.70 16.61
CA THR A 111 -48.44 -21.59 18.06
C THR A 111 -49.56 -22.35 18.74
N HIS A 112 -49.23 -23.16 19.73
CA HIS A 112 -50.19 -23.91 20.55
C HIS A 112 -49.98 -23.47 21.99
N THR A 113 -51.00 -22.80 22.57
CA THR A 113 -50.91 -22.26 23.91
C THR A 113 -51.95 -22.86 24.81
N ARG A 114 -51.53 -23.40 25.96
CA ARG A 114 -52.45 -23.82 27.03
C ARG A 114 -52.52 -22.72 28.07
N THR A 115 -53.71 -22.17 28.28
CA THR A 115 -53.98 -21.21 29.36
C THR A 115 -54.54 -21.99 30.56
N PRO A 116 -53.88 -21.98 31.74
CA PRO A 116 -54.39 -22.66 32.94
C PRO A 116 -55.63 -21.93 33.49
N SER A 117 -56.47 -22.66 34.25
CA SER A 117 -57.70 -22.10 34.81
C SER A 117 -57.46 -20.92 35.79
N SER A 118 -56.30 -20.89 36.42
CA SER A 118 -55.90 -19.81 37.36
C SER A 118 -55.63 -18.47 36.69
N THR A 119 -55.33 -18.46 35.37
CA THR A 119 -55.05 -17.21 34.60
C THR A 119 -56.07 -16.98 33.52
N SER A 120 -57.04 -17.90 33.30
CA SER A 120 -58.10 -17.78 32.30
C SER A 120 -59.23 -16.87 32.82
N MET A 121 -59.70 -15.96 32.01
CA MET A 121 -60.84 -15.08 32.34
C MET A 121 -62.14 -15.87 32.55
N THR A 122 -62.24 -17.09 32.03
CA THR A 122 -63.41 -17.99 32.16
C THR A 122 -63.29 -18.96 33.35
N GLY A 123 -62.16 -18.96 34.08
CA GLY A 123 -61.88 -19.92 35.18
C GLY A 123 -61.69 -21.35 34.73
N LYS A 124 -61.64 -21.63 33.41
CA LYS A 124 -61.44 -22.98 32.84
C LYS A 124 -60.13 -23.00 32.02
N SER A 125 -59.39 -24.09 32.05
CA SER A 125 -58.24 -24.27 31.16
C SER A 125 -58.70 -24.35 29.71
N SER A 126 -57.96 -23.71 28.80
CA SER A 126 -58.21 -23.72 27.35
C SER A 126 -56.92 -23.96 26.58
N ILE A 127 -57.01 -24.56 25.42
CA ILE A 127 -55.93 -24.68 24.44
C ILE A 127 -56.34 -23.87 23.24
N SER A 128 -55.49 -22.91 22.85
CA SER A 128 -55.62 -22.12 21.63
C SER A 128 -54.57 -22.55 20.62
N HIS A 129 -54.98 -22.52 19.36
CA HIS A 129 -54.10 -22.78 18.22
C HIS A 129 -54.12 -21.52 17.35
N GLU A 130 -52.96 -21.12 16.86
CA GLU A 130 -52.81 -20.05 15.88
C GLU A 130 -51.82 -20.47 14.83
N TYR A 131 -52.20 -20.37 13.59
CA TYR A 131 -51.36 -20.59 12.43
C TYR A 131 -51.32 -19.30 11.62
N SER A 132 -50.14 -18.88 11.20
CA SER A 132 -50.00 -17.72 10.33
C SER A 132 -49.03 -17.99 9.19
N ALA A 133 -49.30 -17.38 8.03
CA ALA A 133 -48.42 -17.29 6.90
C ALA A 133 -48.48 -15.86 6.36
N GLN A 134 -47.36 -15.16 6.39
CA GLN A 134 -47.33 -13.74 6.07
C GLN A 134 -46.07 -13.31 5.35
N LEU A 135 -46.16 -12.26 4.54
CA LEU A 135 -45.07 -11.45 4.08
C LEU A 135 -44.97 -10.23 5.01
N GLY A 136 -43.78 -9.89 5.44
CA GLY A 136 -43.60 -8.83 6.40
C GLY A 136 -42.35 -8.02 6.18
N LEU A 137 -42.43 -6.76 6.55
CA LEU A 137 -41.35 -5.82 6.71
C LEU A 137 -41.08 -5.70 8.20
N SER A 138 -39.89 -6.05 8.67
CA SER A 138 -39.56 -6.00 10.08
C SER A 138 -38.57 -4.87 10.39
N SER A 139 -38.95 -3.95 11.29
CA SER A 139 -38.08 -2.93 11.88
C SER A 139 -37.30 -2.06 10.86
N TYR A 140 -37.94 -1.68 9.76
CA TYR A 140 -37.34 -0.74 8.80
C TYR A 140 -37.21 0.63 9.46
N GLU A 141 -35.97 1.13 9.60
CA GLU A 141 -35.68 2.45 10.17
C GLU A 141 -35.81 3.53 9.12
N LEU A 142 -36.62 4.55 9.41
CA LEU A 142 -36.69 5.77 8.63
C LEU A 142 -35.54 6.70 9.03
N ASP A 143 -34.62 6.92 8.12
CA ASP A 143 -33.41 7.71 8.36
C ASP A 143 -33.71 9.23 8.30
N VAL A 144 -34.28 9.76 9.38
CA VAL A 144 -34.64 11.17 9.49
C VAL A 144 -33.44 12.03 9.91
N PHE A 145 -32.47 11.43 10.64
CA PHE A 145 -31.31 12.13 11.21
C PHE A 145 -29.98 11.73 10.56
N GLY A 146 -30.02 11.03 9.45
CA GLY A 146 -28.86 10.68 8.64
C GLY A 146 -27.97 9.60 9.24
N ARG A 147 -28.45 8.77 10.18
CA ARG A 147 -27.66 7.68 10.78
C ARG A 147 -27.27 6.63 9.74
N ILE A 148 -28.24 6.11 9.00
CA ILE A 148 -28.01 5.08 7.97
C ILE A 148 -27.23 5.65 6.79
N GLN A 149 -27.55 6.90 6.39
CA GLN A 149 -26.82 7.60 5.35
C GLN A 149 -25.34 7.78 5.72
N ASN A 150 -25.02 8.20 6.96
CA ASN A 150 -23.66 8.36 7.40
C ASN A 150 -22.88 7.02 7.43
N LEU A 151 -23.49 5.92 7.91
CA LEU A 151 -22.84 4.58 7.88
C LEU A 151 -22.58 4.11 6.44
N GLN A 152 -23.50 4.42 5.51
CA GLN A 152 -23.29 4.13 4.09
C GLN A 152 -22.15 4.97 3.50
N ASP A 153 -22.10 6.27 3.80
CA ASP A 153 -21.09 7.18 3.30
C ASP A 153 -19.71 6.88 3.91
N GLU A 154 -19.63 6.50 5.18
CA GLU A 154 -18.45 5.97 5.85
C GLU A 154 -17.90 4.74 5.11
N ALA A 155 -18.75 3.74 4.87
CA ALA A 155 -18.36 2.52 4.16
C ALA A 155 -17.93 2.81 2.70
N LEU A 156 -18.46 3.86 2.06
CA LEU A 156 -18.01 4.32 0.75
C LEU A 156 -16.61 4.90 0.82
N GLU A 157 -16.32 5.74 1.82
CA GLU A 157 -14.99 6.33 2.00
C GLU A 157 -13.95 5.25 2.34
N ASP A 158 -14.30 4.24 3.13
CA ASP A 158 -13.43 3.08 3.41
C ASP A 158 -13.13 2.27 2.14
N TYR A 159 -14.13 2.05 1.28
CA TYR A 159 -13.92 1.41 -0.02
C TYR A 159 -12.96 2.22 -0.91
N LEU A 160 -13.09 3.55 -0.93
CA LEU A 160 -12.20 4.44 -1.67
C LEU A 160 -10.78 4.44 -1.09
N ALA A 161 -10.63 4.44 0.24
CA ALA A 161 -9.33 4.35 0.92
C ALA A 161 -8.57 3.07 0.52
N LEU A 162 -9.25 1.92 0.50
CA LEU A 162 -8.65 0.65 0.08
C LEU A 162 -8.34 0.61 -1.42
N THR A 163 -9.10 1.32 -2.25
CA THR A 163 -8.80 1.47 -3.67
C THR A 163 -7.49 2.22 -3.88
N GLU A 164 -7.25 3.29 -3.12
CA GLU A 164 -5.99 4.04 -3.16
C GLU A 164 -4.83 3.23 -2.55
N THR A 165 -5.07 2.46 -1.48
CA THR A 165 -4.09 1.52 -0.91
C THR A 165 -3.64 0.48 -1.95
N ARG A 166 -4.56 -0.07 -2.75
CA ARG A 166 -4.22 -0.99 -3.85
C ARG A 166 -3.33 -0.30 -4.89
N ARG A 167 -3.60 0.96 -5.25
CA ARG A 167 -2.76 1.75 -6.17
C ARG A 167 -1.37 1.96 -5.60
N SER A 168 -1.25 2.31 -4.33
CA SER A 168 0.04 2.45 -3.62
C SER A 168 0.82 1.13 -3.62
N THR A 169 0.16 0.00 -3.38
CA THR A 169 0.77 -1.34 -3.46
C THR A 169 1.28 -1.65 -4.87
N GLN A 170 0.53 -1.28 -5.91
CA GLN A 170 0.94 -1.45 -7.31
C GLN A 170 2.21 -0.66 -7.64
N ILE A 171 2.28 0.61 -7.25
CA ILE A 171 3.47 1.47 -7.43
C ILE A 171 4.67 0.86 -6.71
N SER A 172 4.48 0.44 -5.46
CA SER A 172 5.54 -0.18 -4.65
C SER A 172 6.06 -1.45 -5.29
N LEU A 173 5.18 -2.33 -5.77
CA LEU A 173 5.56 -3.57 -6.43
C LEU A 173 6.39 -3.31 -7.71
N ILE A 174 5.97 -2.36 -8.55
CA ILE A 174 6.71 -1.98 -9.76
C ILE A 174 8.13 -1.52 -9.40
N ALA A 175 8.26 -0.68 -8.37
CA ALA A 175 9.56 -0.17 -7.92
C ALA A 175 10.43 -1.26 -7.27
N GLU A 176 9.84 -2.15 -6.47
CA GLU A 176 10.55 -3.25 -5.81
C GLU A 176 11.06 -4.29 -6.80
N VAL A 177 10.27 -4.64 -7.82
CA VAL A 177 10.72 -5.53 -8.91
C VAL A 177 11.87 -4.87 -9.68
N ALA A 178 11.79 -3.57 -9.97
CA ALA A 178 12.86 -2.85 -10.65
C ALA A 178 14.15 -2.80 -9.81
N THR A 179 14.05 -2.48 -8.53
CA THR A 179 15.20 -2.44 -7.62
C THR A 179 15.83 -3.82 -7.44
N GLY A 180 15.01 -4.88 -7.24
CA GLY A 180 15.51 -6.25 -7.13
C GLY A 180 16.19 -6.73 -8.42
N TRP A 181 15.66 -6.35 -9.59
CA TRP A 181 16.27 -6.64 -10.89
C TRP A 181 17.63 -5.93 -11.06
N LEU A 182 17.72 -4.67 -10.64
CA LEU A 182 18.98 -3.88 -10.64
C LEU A 182 20.00 -4.45 -9.66
N THR A 183 19.59 -4.89 -8.47
CA THR A 183 20.45 -5.55 -7.48
C THR A 183 21.04 -6.83 -8.07
N LEU A 184 20.20 -7.67 -8.68
CA LEU A 184 20.69 -8.89 -9.35
C LEU A 184 21.65 -8.57 -10.49
N ALA A 185 21.43 -7.48 -11.26
CA ALA A 185 22.37 -7.03 -12.29
C ALA A 185 23.73 -6.63 -11.70
N ALA A 186 23.72 -5.88 -10.59
CA ALA A 186 24.94 -5.47 -9.89
C ALA A 186 25.71 -6.68 -9.33
N ASP A 187 25.00 -7.65 -8.71
CA ASP A 187 25.65 -8.82 -8.13
C ASP A 187 26.21 -9.78 -9.21
N ASN A 188 25.58 -9.84 -10.38
CA ASN A 188 26.17 -10.52 -11.54
C ASN A 188 27.47 -9.83 -12.02
N GLN A 189 27.55 -8.48 -11.98
CA GLN A 189 28.78 -7.76 -12.30
C GLN A 189 29.87 -7.99 -11.25
N LEU A 190 29.50 -7.96 -9.95
CA LEU A 190 30.41 -8.24 -8.85
C LEU A 190 30.95 -9.68 -8.90
N LEU A 191 30.10 -10.66 -9.24
CA LEU A 191 30.54 -12.04 -9.46
C LEU A 191 31.55 -12.12 -10.59
N LYS A 192 31.27 -11.48 -11.72
CA LYS A 192 32.19 -11.45 -12.86
C LYS A 192 33.52 -10.80 -12.48
N LEU A 193 33.49 -9.67 -11.78
CA LEU A 193 34.68 -8.99 -11.30
C LEU A 193 35.50 -9.89 -10.34
N ALA A 194 34.83 -10.60 -9.43
CA ALA A 194 35.49 -11.53 -8.50
C ALA A 194 36.10 -12.76 -9.23
N GLU A 195 35.43 -13.31 -10.24
CA GLU A 195 35.95 -14.41 -11.06
C GLU A 195 37.16 -13.97 -11.89
N ASP A 196 37.10 -12.76 -12.52
CA ASP A 196 38.24 -12.20 -13.28
C ASP A 196 39.44 -11.93 -12.33
N THR A 197 39.15 -11.41 -11.12
CA THR A 197 40.15 -11.15 -10.08
C THR A 197 40.78 -12.48 -9.59
N LEU A 198 39.98 -13.50 -9.30
CA LEU A 198 40.45 -14.82 -8.90
C LEU A 198 41.38 -15.42 -9.98
N ALA A 199 41.01 -15.35 -11.25
CA ALA A 199 41.84 -15.85 -12.34
C ALA A 199 43.17 -15.10 -12.46
N SER A 200 43.17 -13.79 -12.24
CA SER A 200 44.38 -12.95 -12.19
C SER A 200 45.27 -13.29 -11.00
N GLN A 201 44.69 -13.43 -9.80
CA GLN A 201 45.41 -13.78 -8.58
C GLN A 201 46.02 -15.21 -8.67
N GLN A 202 45.34 -16.15 -9.24
CA GLN A 202 45.87 -17.52 -9.48
C GLN A 202 47.13 -17.49 -10.37
N LYS A 203 47.09 -16.70 -11.45
CA LYS A 203 48.26 -16.53 -12.33
C LYS A 203 49.44 -15.89 -11.60
N SER A 204 49.18 -14.86 -10.80
CA SER A 204 50.20 -14.19 -9.99
C SER A 204 50.79 -15.12 -8.94
N TYR A 205 49.96 -15.92 -8.26
CA TYR A 205 50.40 -16.93 -7.30
C TYR A 205 51.32 -18.01 -7.94
N GLU A 206 50.94 -18.55 -9.10
CA GLU A 206 51.76 -19.54 -9.82
C GLU A 206 53.10 -18.95 -10.29
N LEU A 207 53.11 -17.67 -10.73
CA LEU A 207 54.34 -16.99 -11.09
C LEU A 207 55.27 -16.81 -9.87
N THR A 208 54.72 -16.29 -8.75
CA THR A 208 55.50 -16.08 -7.51
C THR A 208 56.00 -17.40 -6.94
N ARG A 209 55.22 -18.49 -6.98
CA ARG A 209 55.59 -19.82 -6.55
C ARG A 209 56.75 -20.39 -7.42
N SER A 210 56.65 -20.19 -8.72
CA SER A 210 57.72 -20.64 -9.66
C SER A 210 59.02 -19.83 -9.44
N SER A 211 58.89 -18.50 -9.23
CA SER A 211 60.03 -17.64 -8.90
C SER A 211 60.71 -18.05 -7.58
N HIS A 212 59.88 -18.39 -6.56
CA HIS A 212 60.44 -18.90 -5.27
C HIS A 212 61.19 -20.21 -5.44
N ALA A 213 60.70 -21.14 -6.24
CA ALA A 213 61.38 -22.40 -6.52
C ALA A 213 62.75 -22.21 -7.20
N LEU A 214 62.93 -21.10 -7.90
CA LEU A 214 64.19 -20.68 -8.53
C LEU A 214 65.03 -19.73 -7.64
N GLY A 215 64.61 -19.44 -6.41
CA GLY A 215 65.29 -18.54 -5.46
C GLY A 215 65.05 -17.05 -5.70
N GLY A 216 64.17 -16.66 -6.60
CA GLY A 216 63.88 -15.26 -6.97
C GLY A 216 62.81 -14.58 -6.17
N SER A 217 62.03 -15.31 -5.35
CA SER A 217 60.98 -14.77 -4.47
C SER A 217 61.05 -15.40 -3.08
N SER A 218 60.58 -14.64 -2.06
CA SER A 218 60.54 -15.12 -0.68
C SER A 218 59.32 -16.02 -0.39
N GLY A 219 59.44 -16.86 0.63
CA GLY A 219 58.26 -17.64 1.11
C GLY A 219 57.15 -16.75 1.64
N LEU A 220 57.46 -15.53 2.10
CA LEU A 220 56.47 -14.53 2.51
C LEU A 220 55.60 -14.08 1.31
N GLU A 221 56.24 -13.75 0.18
CA GLU A 221 55.54 -13.38 -1.05
C GLU A 221 54.61 -14.49 -1.57
N VAL A 222 55.05 -15.76 -1.51
CA VAL A 222 54.19 -16.91 -1.85
C VAL A 222 52.96 -16.97 -0.93
N ALA A 223 53.20 -16.85 0.39
CA ALA A 223 52.08 -16.86 1.36
C ALA A 223 51.12 -15.68 1.15
N GLN A 224 51.64 -14.49 0.86
CA GLN A 224 50.80 -13.31 0.54
C GLN A 224 49.97 -13.52 -0.74
N ALA A 225 50.58 -14.04 -1.81
CA ALA A 225 49.87 -14.36 -3.03
C ALA A 225 48.78 -15.45 -2.80
N GLN A 226 49.03 -16.43 -1.96
CA GLN A 226 48.05 -17.45 -1.59
C GLN A 226 46.86 -16.80 -0.84
N THR A 227 47.08 -15.88 0.10
CA THR A 227 46.00 -15.23 0.84
C THR A 227 45.05 -14.48 -0.09
N THR A 228 45.55 -13.86 -1.17
CA THR A 228 44.67 -13.14 -2.13
C THR A 228 43.84 -14.08 -3.00
N VAL A 229 44.42 -15.23 -3.39
CA VAL A 229 43.67 -16.29 -4.11
C VAL A 229 42.51 -16.81 -3.24
N GLU A 230 42.80 -17.12 -1.96
CA GLU A 230 41.76 -17.64 -1.08
C GLU A 230 40.68 -16.57 -0.74
N SER A 231 41.07 -15.29 -0.60
CA SER A 231 40.12 -14.18 -0.45
C SER A 231 39.20 -14.07 -1.68
N ALA A 232 39.79 -14.02 -2.88
CA ALA A 232 39.01 -13.91 -4.12
C ALA A 232 38.10 -15.15 -4.34
N ARG A 233 38.54 -16.35 -3.90
CA ARG A 233 37.69 -17.54 -3.90
C ARG A 233 36.50 -17.41 -2.96
N GLY A 234 36.73 -16.82 -1.79
CA GLY A 234 35.65 -16.47 -0.83
C GLY A 234 34.64 -15.54 -1.43
N ASP A 235 35.08 -14.45 -2.09
CA ASP A 235 34.23 -13.47 -2.74
C ASP A 235 33.35 -14.08 -3.84
N VAL A 236 33.94 -14.96 -4.70
CA VAL A 236 33.18 -15.68 -5.73
C VAL A 236 32.10 -16.56 -5.10
N ALA A 237 32.39 -17.25 -4.00
CA ALA A 237 31.39 -18.07 -3.31
C ALA A 237 30.28 -17.21 -2.68
N GLN A 238 30.65 -16.05 -2.12
CA GLN A 238 29.70 -15.09 -1.56
C GLN A 238 28.74 -14.54 -2.62
N TYR A 239 29.26 -14.03 -3.75
CA TYR A 239 28.40 -13.48 -4.80
C TYR A 239 27.53 -14.53 -5.47
N LYS A 240 27.99 -15.77 -5.62
CA LYS A 240 27.14 -16.89 -6.07
C LYS A 240 25.96 -17.13 -5.12
N SER A 241 26.20 -17.06 -3.81
CA SER A 241 25.13 -17.17 -2.82
C SER A 241 24.16 -15.98 -2.89
N GLN A 242 24.69 -14.76 -3.03
CA GLN A 242 23.87 -13.53 -3.09
C GLN A 242 22.95 -13.56 -4.31
N ILE A 243 23.44 -13.90 -5.50
CA ILE A 243 22.65 -14.05 -6.73
C ILE A 243 21.50 -15.04 -6.54
N LEU A 244 21.72 -16.16 -5.84
CA LEU A 244 20.64 -17.11 -5.56
C LEU A 244 19.56 -16.50 -4.62
N GLN A 245 19.98 -15.70 -3.63
CA GLN A 245 19.06 -15.00 -2.74
C GLN A 245 18.26 -13.93 -3.48
N ASP A 246 18.90 -13.16 -4.36
CA ASP A 246 18.24 -12.13 -5.18
C ASP A 246 17.20 -12.73 -6.12
N ARG A 247 17.54 -13.87 -6.75
CA ARG A 247 16.59 -14.63 -7.57
C ARG A 247 15.39 -15.13 -6.76
N ASN A 248 15.62 -15.56 -5.52
CA ASN A 248 14.52 -15.98 -4.63
C ASN A 248 13.65 -14.79 -4.22
N ALA A 249 14.26 -13.64 -3.93
CA ALA A 249 13.53 -12.40 -3.62
C ALA A 249 12.69 -11.93 -4.83
N LEU A 250 13.27 -11.90 -6.03
CA LEU A 250 12.53 -11.58 -7.26
C LEU A 250 11.42 -12.59 -7.55
N ARG A 251 11.64 -13.90 -7.32
CA ARG A 251 10.59 -14.92 -7.48
C ARG A 251 9.42 -14.65 -6.55
N LEU A 252 9.69 -14.24 -5.31
CA LEU A 252 8.64 -13.87 -4.35
C LEU A 252 7.86 -12.63 -4.83
N LEU A 253 8.56 -11.58 -5.27
CA LEU A 253 7.93 -10.36 -5.79
C LEU A 253 7.12 -10.63 -7.05
N VAL A 254 7.64 -11.43 -7.98
CA VAL A 254 6.93 -11.78 -9.22
C VAL A 254 5.77 -12.75 -8.95
N GLY A 255 5.85 -13.58 -7.90
CA GLY A 255 4.80 -14.53 -7.52
C GLY A 255 4.69 -15.75 -8.45
N SER A 256 5.67 -15.96 -9.33
CA SER A 256 5.79 -17.11 -10.25
C SER A 256 7.26 -17.43 -10.51
N ASP A 257 7.52 -18.52 -11.25
CA ASP A 257 8.87 -18.80 -11.74
C ASP A 257 9.39 -17.66 -12.63
N LEU A 258 10.71 -17.45 -12.56
CA LEU A 258 11.39 -16.40 -13.30
C LEU A 258 11.88 -16.94 -14.66
N PRO A 259 11.39 -16.42 -15.78
CA PRO A 259 11.95 -16.75 -17.09
C PRO A 259 13.39 -16.24 -17.21
N GLU A 260 14.34 -17.11 -17.53
CA GLU A 260 15.78 -16.75 -17.61
C GLU A 260 16.04 -15.62 -18.62
N GLU A 261 15.27 -15.56 -19.71
CA GLU A 261 15.38 -14.51 -20.73
C GLU A 261 14.97 -13.11 -20.22
N LEU A 262 14.27 -13.01 -19.08
CA LEU A 262 13.89 -11.74 -18.49
C LEU A 262 14.87 -11.27 -17.41
N LEU A 263 15.83 -12.11 -17.03
CA LEU A 263 16.82 -11.74 -16.01
C LEU A 263 17.91 -10.81 -16.59
N PRO A 264 18.53 -9.97 -15.76
CA PRO A 264 19.57 -9.07 -16.20
C PRO A 264 20.86 -9.83 -16.55
N ASN A 265 21.57 -9.33 -17.53
CA ASN A 265 22.96 -9.71 -17.79
C ASN A 265 23.90 -8.93 -16.84
N ALA A 266 25.21 -9.26 -16.88
CA ALA A 266 26.23 -8.55 -16.10
C ALA A 266 26.50 -7.10 -16.57
N ASP A 267 25.84 -6.59 -17.60
CA ASP A 267 25.95 -5.20 -18.06
C ASP A 267 24.82 -4.35 -17.46
N MET A 268 25.17 -3.51 -16.49
CA MET A 268 24.24 -2.55 -15.92
C MET A 268 24.14 -1.31 -16.81
N GLN A 269 23.19 -1.36 -17.76
CA GLN A 269 22.83 -0.18 -18.56
C GLN A 269 21.74 0.62 -17.85
N SER A 270 21.51 1.86 -18.30
CA SER A 270 20.40 2.67 -17.78
C SER A 270 19.07 1.97 -18.10
N VAL A 271 18.32 1.59 -17.06
CA VAL A 271 17.05 0.85 -17.20
C VAL A 271 15.82 1.73 -17.06
N ALA A 272 15.99 2.97 -16.57
CA ALA A 272 14.92 3.93 -16.33
C ALA A 272 15.30 5.31 -16.89
N GLN A 273 14.29 6.04 -17.34
CA GLN A 273 14.45 7.43 -17.75
C GLN A 273 14.88 8.30 -16.57
N LEU A 274 15.62 9.38 -16.86
CA LEU A 274 15.95 10.36 -15.85
C LEU A 274 14.71 11.20 -15.54
N VAL A 275 14.20 11.09 -14.31
CA VAL A 275 13.14 11.97 -13.85
C VAL A 275 13.75 13.36 -13.62
N GLN A 276 13.36 14.33 -14.44
CA GLN A 276 13.67 15.72 -14.18
C GLN A 276 12.62 16.27 -13.22
N VAL A 277 13.02 16.60 -12.01
CA VAL A 277 12.18 17.26 -11.03
C VAL A 277 12.39 18.75 -11.18
N PRO A 278 11.39 19.54 -11.62
CA PRO A 278 11.51 20.98 -11.73
C PRO A 278 11.77 21.61 -10.36
N ASP A 279 12.61 22.64 -10.32
CA ASP A 279 12.75 23.49 -9.13
C ASP A 279 11.39 24.10 -8.78
N GLY A 280 11.01 24.02 -7.50
CA GLY A 280 9.78 24.63 -7.01
C GLY A 280 8.50 23.83 -7.29
N LEU A 281 8.59 22.50 -7.54
CA LEU A 281 7.41 21.65 -7.48
C LEU A 281 6.66 21.89 -6.16
N PRO A 282 5.38 22.31 -6.21
CA PRO A 282 4.65 22.55 -4.98
C PRO A 282 4.43 21.24 -4.23
N SER A 283 4.54 21.28 -2.91
CA SER A 283 4.20 20.16 -2.02
C SER A 283 2.76 19.64 -2.24
N SER A 284 1.91 20.42 -2.91
CA SER A 284 0.57 20.01 -3.33
C SER A 284 0.53 18.78 -4.25
N LEU A 285 1.64 18.43 -4.94
CA LEU A 285 1.73 17.19 -5.70
C LEU A 285 1.68 15.96 -4.81
N LEU A 286 2.16 16.05 -3.56
CA LEU A 286 2.05 14.96 -2.60
C LEU A 286 0.60 14.58 -2.30
N GLN A 287 -0.32 15.54 -2.37
CA GLN A 287 -1.75 15.28 -2.15
C GLN A 287 -2.39 14.41 -3.25
N ARG A 288 -1.67 14.14 -4.35
CA ARG A 288 -2.11 13.21 -5.41
C ARG A 288 -1.55 11.80 -5.24
N ARG A 289 -0.66 11.58 -4.28
CA ARG A 289 -0.12 10.25 -3.97
C ARG A 289 -1.25 9.35 -3.45
N PRO A 290 -1.33 8.10 -3.91
CA PRO A 290 -2.38 7.19 -3.47
C PRO A 290 -2.38 6.90 -1.96
N ASP A 291 -1.22 6.87 -1.30
CA ASP A 291 -1.12 6.68 0.15
C ASP A 291 -1.69 7.88 0.92
N VAL A 292 -1.46 9.11 0.44
CA VAL A 292 -2.03 10.33 1.02
C VAL A 292 -3.54 10.41 0.76
N LEU A 293 -3.99 10.03 -0.45
CA LEU A 293 -5.42 9.94 -0.77
C LEU A 293 -6.13 8.88 0.08
N SER A 294 -5.51 7.73 0.31
CA SER A 294 -6.04 6.70 1.20
C SER A 294 -6.24 7.23 2.62
N ALA A 295 -5.23 7.91 3.18
CA ALA A 295 -5.32 8.52 4.51
C ALA A 295 -6.39 9.63 4.56
N GLU A 296 -6.59 10.39 3.48
CA GLU A 296 -7.65 11.40 3.39
C GLU A 296 -9.04 10.75 3.38
N HIS A 297 -9.24 9.65 2.64
CA HIS A 297 -10.51 8.92 2.63
C HIS A 297 -10.82 8.32 4.01
N THR A 298 -9.83 7.76 4.71
CA THR A 298 -10.01 7.28 6.09
C THR A 298 -10.37 8.42 7.05
N LEU A 299 -9.76 9.60 6.89
CA LEU A 299 -10.13 10.80 7.66
C LEU A 299 -11.58 11.25 7.39
N LYS A 300 -12.01 11.19 6.13
CA LYS A 300 -13.41 11.52 5.77
C LYS A 300 -14.38 10.52 6.38
N ALA A 301 -14.08 9.23 6.37
CA ALA A 301 -14.86 8.18 7.02
C ALA A 301 -15.05 8.50 8.52
N ALA A 302 -13.97 8.79 9.25
CA ALA A 302 -14.02 9.15 10.66
C ALA A 302 -14.76 10.47 10.93
N ASN A 303 -14.75 11.42 9.99
CA ASN A 303 -15.55 12.65 10.09
C ASN A 303 -17.07 12.37 9.95
N ILE A 304 -17.43 11.46 9.06
CA ILE A 304 -18.81 11.03 8.79
C ILE A 304 -19.36 10.24 9.99
N ASP A 305 -18.56 9.37 10.63
CA ASP A 305 -18.96 8.59 11.80
C ASP A 305 -19.42 9.48 12.98
N ILE A 306 -18.86 10.69 13.13
CA ILE A 306 -19.39 11.68 14.10
C ILE A 306 -20.87 11.96 13.87
N GLY A 307 -21.31 11.99 12.60
CA GLY A 307 -22.73 12.18 12.25
C GLY A 307 -23.61 11.02 12.69
N ALA A 308 -23.17 9.78 12.47
CA ALA A 308 -23.85 8.58 12.93
C ALA A 308 -23.94 8.54 14.47
N ALA A 309 -22.85 8.85 15.16
CA ALA A 309 -22.81 8.94 16.62
C ALA A 309 -23.71 10.05 17.19
N ARG A 310 -23.83 11.19 16.50
CA ARG A 310 -24.79 12.27 16.88
C ARG A 310 -26.23 11.84 16.67
N ALA A 311 -26.54 11.11 15.61
CA ALA A 311 -27.87 10.65 15.31
C ALA A 311 -28.43 9.73 16.41
N ALA A 312 -27.59 9.03 17.16
CA ALA A 312 -27.99 8.18 18.29
C ALA A 312 -28.66 8.93 19.46
N PHE A 313 -28.53 10.25 19.54
CA PHE A 313 -29.22 11.07 20.55
C PHE A 313 -30.67 11.42 20.17
N PHE A 314 -31.03 11.24 18.90
CA PHE A 314 -32.32 11.60 18.36
C PHE A 314 -33.30 10.41 18.32
N PRO A 315 -34.60 10.66 18.16
CA PRO A 315 -35.60 9.61 18.03
C PRO A 315 -35.30 8.69 16.84
N SER A 316 -35.34 7.37 17.03
CA SER A 316 -35.41 6.39 15.94
C SER A 316 -36.86 6.09 15.60
N ILE A 317 -37.19 6.07 14.32
CA ILE A 317 -38.52 5.74 13.81
C ILE A 317 -38.42 4.45 13.02
N THR A 318 -39.09 3.39 13.50
CA THR A 318 -39.10 2.11 12.81
C THR A 318 -40.48 1.76 12.31
N LEU A 319 -40.56 1.13 11.16
CA LEU A 319 -41.80 0.61 10.57
C LEU A 319 -41.77 -0.91 10.58
N THR A 320 -42.84 -1.51 11.10
CA THR A 320 -43.12 -2.94 10.98
C THR A 320 -44.46 -3.09 10.30
N ALA A 321 -44.50 -3.90 9.27
CA ALA A 321 -45.77 -4.19 8.55
C ALA A 321 -45.81 -5.64 8.11
N SER A 322 -46.98 -6.24 8.14
CA SER A 322 -47.16 -7.57 7.60
C SER A 322 -48.54 -7.71 6.93
N ALA A 323 -48.60 -8.56 5.94
CA ALA A 323 -49.87 -8.95 5.27
C ALA A 323 -49.80 -10.45 4.93
N GLY A 324 -50.90 -11.15 5.19
CA GLY A 324 -50.95 -12.59 4.99
C GLY A 324 -52.28 -13.22 5.43
N SER A 325 -52.21 -14.39 6.01
CA SER A 325 -53.36 -15.14 6.52
C SER A 325 -53.08 -15.61 7.93
N SER A 326 -54.10 -15.60 8.80
CA SER A 326 -54.08 -16.21 10.13
C SER A 326 -55.34 -17.00 10.38
N SER A 327 -55.22 -18.14 11.06
CA SER A 327 -56.35 -19.04 11.35
C SER A 327 -56.10 -19.88 12.62
N THR A 328 -57.17 -20.24 13.31
CA THR A 328 -57.12 -21.17 14.45
C THR A 328 -56.93 -22.61 14.04
N SER A 329 -57.03 -22.95 12.77
CA SER A 329 -56.76 -24.28 12.23
C SER A 329 -55.89 -24.23 10.99
N LEU A 330 -54.98 -25.19 10.82
CA LEU A 330 -54.07 -25.24 9.68
C LEU A 330 -54.85 -25.38 8.35
N SER A 331 -55.97 -26.15 8.34
CA SER A 331 -56.83 -26.30 7.16
C SER A 331 -57.60 -25.04 6.80
N GLY A 332 -57.71 -24.07 7.70
CA GLY A 332 -58.39 -22.79 7.50
C GLY A 332 -57.46 -21.66 7.04
N LEU A 333 -56.13 -21.87 7.05
CA LEU A 333 -55.13 -20.80 6.88
C LEU A 333 -55.28 -20.04 5.55
N PHE A 334 -55.63 -20.69 4.48
CA PHE A 334 -55.79 -20.06 3.16
C PHE A 334 -57.23 -19.99 2.68
N LYS A 335 -58.23 -20.11 3.59
CA LYS A 335 -59.65 -19.98 3.26
C LYS A 335 -60.08 -18.52 3.20
N SER A 336 -61.18 -18.26 2.52
CA SER A 336 -61.82 -16.94 2.52
C SER A 336 -62.08 -16.46 3.96
N GLY A 337 -61.68 -15.23 4.27
CA GLY A 337 -61.79 -14.64 5.61
C GLY A 337 -60.61 -14.82 6.53
N ALA A 338 -59.54 -15.54 6.09
CA ALA A 338 -58.30 -15.69 6.88
C ALA A 338 -57.28 -14.55 6.66
N GLY A 339 -57.57 -13.58 5.76
CA GLY A 339 -56.71 -12.45 5.48
C GLY A 339 -56.44 -11.58 6.72
N ALA A 340 -55.19 -11.34 7.03
CA ALA A 340 -54.74 -10.53 8.17
C ALA A 340 -53.64 -9.58 7.72
N TRP A 341 -53.63 -8.39 8.27
CA TRP A 341 -52.55 -7.43 8.06
C TRP A 341 -52.28 -6.65 9.35
N SER A 342 -51.04 -6.16 9.49
CA SER A 342 -50.67 -5.24 10.56
C SER A 342 -49.77 -4.13 10.02
N PHE A 343 -49.87 -2.95 10.61
CA PHE A 343 -48.97 -1.81 10.37
C PHE A 343 -48.70 -1.15 11.70
N ALA A 344 -47.44 -1.19 12.14
CA ALA A 344 -47.02 -0.74 13.47
C ALA A 344 -45.79 0.18 13.36
N PRO A 345 -45.97 1.51 13.16
CA PRO A 345 -44.90 2.46 13.34
C PRO A 345 -44.57 2.55 14.82
N SER A 346 -43.27 2.64 15.12
CA SER A 346 -42.72 2.81 16.48
C SER A 346 -41.75 3.96 16.51
N ILE A 347 -41.79 4.78 17.56
CA ILE A 347 -40.84 5.86 17.82
C ILE A 347 -40.16 5.53 19.16
N SER A 348 -38.84 5.50 19.18
CA SER A 348 -38.02 5.29 20.39
C SER A 348 -37.10 6.48 20.60
N VAL A 349 -37.07 7.02 21.82
CA VAL A 349 -36.20 8.13 22.21
C VAL A 349 -35.40 7.69 23.45
N PRO A 350 -34.06 7.72 23.42
CA PRO A 350 -33.26 7.42 24.60
C PRO A 350 -33.37 8.58 25.61
N ILE A 351 -33.97 8.32 26.78
CA ILE A 351 -34.08 9.30 27.87
C ILE A 351 -32.89 9.20 28.84
N PHE A 352 -32.46 7.96 29.10
CA PHE A 352 -31.31 7.68 29.97
C PHE A 352 -30.63 6.39 29.52
N ASP A 353 -29.37 6.49 29.19
CA ASP A 353 -28.54 5.38 28.67
C ASP A 353 -27.25 5.16 29.49
N GLY A 354 -27.18 5.77 30.69
CA GLY A 354 -25.99 5.70 31.54
C GLY A 354 -24.76 6.43 30.97
N GLY A 355 -24.94 7.26 29.93
CA GLY A 355 -23.87 8.03 29.29
C GLY A 355 -23.25 7.35 28.06
N ALA A 356 -23.81 6.23 27.59
CA ALA A 356 -23.26 5.45 26.49
C ALA A 356 -23.17 6.26 25.19
N ASN A 357 -24.26 6.93 24.78
CA ASN A 357 -24.27 7.77 23.55
C ASN A 357 -23.24 8.91 23.62
N ARG A 358 -23.05 9.51 24.80
CA ARG A 358 -22.04 10.57 24.99
C ARG A 358 -20.62 10.00 24.82
N ALA A 359 -20.33 8.86 25.43
CA ALA A 359 -19.03 8.21 25.32
C ALA A 359 -18.75 7.77 23.86
N THR A 360 -19.77 7.26 23.14
CA THR A 360 -19.66 6.92 21.71
C THR A 360 -19.34 8.17 20.87
N LEU A 361 -20.04 9.28 21.08
CA LEU A 361 -19.75 10.52 20.35
C LEU A 361 -18.36 11.08 20.70
N ASP A 362 -17.93 11.00 21.97
CA ASP A 362 -16.60 11.45 22.37
C ASP A 362 -15.53 10.55 21.75
N SER A 363 -15.75 9.23 21.66
CA SER A 363 -14.89 8.28 20.96
C SER A 363 -14.75 8.61 19.48
N ALA A 364 -15.87 8.84 18.77
CA ALA A 364 -15.86 9.21 17.34
C ALA A 364 -15.08 10.52 17.08
N LYS A 365 -15.23 11.52 17.97
CA LYS A 365 -14.49 12.78 17.86
C LYS A 365 -12.97 12.58 18.06
N VAL A 366 -12.59 11.74 19.03
CA VAL A 366 -11.17 11.43 19.27
C VAL A 366 -10.60 10.62 18.10
N GLU A 367 -11.36 9.67 17.54
CA GLU A 367 -10.97 8.93 16.35
C GLU A 367 -10.72 9.89 15.16
N ASN A 368 -11.61 10.84 14.92
CA ASN A 368 -11.39 11.86 13.89
C ASN A 368 -10.08 12.66 14.13
N GLN A 369 -9.77 13.02 15.39
CA GLN A 369 -8.49 13.68 15.72
C GLN A 369 -7.28 12.78 15.45
N ILE A 370 -7.39 11.48 15.75
CA ILE A 370 -6.35 10.50 15.43
C ILE A 370 -6.12 10.46 13.91
N GLN A 371 -7.18 10.42 13.13
CA GLN A 371 -7.08 10.37 11.66
C GLN A 371 -6.53 11.68 11.07
N ILE A 372 -6.79 12.85 11.68
CA ILE A 372 -6.12 14.11 11.31
C ILE A 372 -4.59 13.98 11.50
N GLN A 373 -4.13 13.47 12.65
CA GLN A 373 -2.71 13.29 12.90
C GLN A 373 -2.09 12.26 11.96
N THR A 374 -2.79 11.18 11.67
CA THR A 374 -2.36 10.14 10.72
C THR A 374 -2.21 10.71 9.31
N TYR A 375 -3.18 11.47 8.84
CA TYR A 375 -3.12 12.16 7.54
C TYR A 375 -1.92 13.12 7.45
N GLN A 376 -1.73 13.95 8.49
CA GLN A 376 -0.59 14.88 8.55
C GLN A 376 0.76 14.15 8.60
N GLN A 377 0.86 13.05 9.35
CA GLN A 377 2.06 12.21 9.41
C GLN A 377 2.35 11.56 8.05
N THR A 378 1.34 11.11 7.32
CA THR A 378 1.49 10.54 5.98
C THR A 378 2.06 11.59 5.01
N ILE A 379 1.57 12.83 5.06
CA ILE A 379 2.12 13.93 4.26
C ILE A 379 3.59 14.22 4.63
N GLN A 380 3.93 14.28 5.92
CA GLN A 380 5.31 14.49 6.36
C GLN A 380 6.25 13.37 5.89
N THR A 381 5.79 12.13 5.96
CA THR A 381 6.53 10.96 5.48
C THR A 381 6.75 11.05 3.97
N ALA A 382 5.70 11.36 3.22
CA ALA A 382 5.79 11.54 1.78
C ALA A 382 6.74 12.68 1.39
N PHE A 383 6.70 13.80 2.13
CA PHE A 383 7.63 14.92 1.94
C PHE A 383 9.08 14.50 2.21
N LYS A 384 9.32 13.80 3.32
CA LYS A 384 10.66 13.29 3.67
C LYS A 384 11.19 12.35 2.58
N GLU A 385 10.40 11.41 2.09
CA GLU A 385 10.82 10.45 1.06
C GLU A 385 11.27 11.15 -0.22
N VAL A 386 10.54 12.15 -0.67
CA VAL A 386 10.94 12.94 -1.85
C VAL A 386 12.19 13.76 -1.56
N ALA A 387 12.28 14.42 -0.40
CA ALA A 387 13.45 15.21 -0.01
C ALA A 387 14.72 14.35 0.07
N ASP A 388 14.63 13.15 0.67
CA ASP A 388 15.75 12.20 0.76
C ASP A 388 16.22 11.75 -0.64
N ALA A 389 15.26 11.40 -1.51
CA ALA A 389 15.58 10.98 -2.88
C ALA A 389 16.24 12.11 -3.71
N LEU A 390 15.78 13.36 -3.54
CA LEU A 390 16.38 14.54 -4.16
C LEU A 390 17.77 14.84 -3.60
N ALA A 391 17.97 14.72 -2.29
CA ALA A 391 19.27 14.89 -1.63
C ALA A 391 20.30 13.89 -2.16
N VAL A 392 19.93 12.63 -2.31
CA VAL A 392 20.79 11.61 -2.95
C VAL A 392 21.09 12.01 -4.40
N ARG A 393 20.08 12.38 -5.17
CA ARG A 393 20.25 12.77 -6.58
C ARG A 393 21.19 13.95 -6.77
N SER A 394 21.13 14.95 -5.90
CA SER A 394 21.93 16.19 -6.02
C SER A 394 23.44 15.96 -6.00
N THR A 395 23.93 14.87 -5.41
CA THR A 395 25.35 14.54 -5.29
C THR A 395 25.81 13.42 -6.21
N LEU A 396 24.89 12.69 -6.84
CA LEU A 396 25.21 11.45 -7.56
C LEU A 396 26.11 11.68 -8.77
N ASP A 397 25.88 12.74 -9.55
CA ASP A 397 26.66 13.01 -10.76
C ASP A 397 28.12 13.31 -10.42
N GLU A 398 28.36 14.10 -9.36
CA GLU A 398 29.73 14.41 -8.87
C GLU A 398 30.40 13.15 -8.30
N ARG A 399 29.68 12.37 -7.49
CA ARG A 399 30.19 11.13 -6.91
C ARG A 399 30.54 10.10 -7.99
N LEU A 400 29.69 9.94 -9.01
CA LEU A 400 29.97 9.02 -10.12
C LEU A 400 31.19 9.46 -10.92
N ALA A 401 31.33 10.75 -11.24
CA ALA A 401 32.47 11.27 -11.95
C ALA A 401 33.76 11.07 -11.14
N ALA A 402 33.74 11.36 -9.83
CA ALA A 402 34.88 11.15 -8.93
C ALA A 402 35.24 9.65 -8.82
N GLN A 403 34.28 8.77 -8.61
CA GLN A 403 34.52 7.33 -8.49
C GLN A 403 35.03 6.72 -9.81
N GLN A 404 34.50 7.16 -10.95
CA GLN A 404 35.01 6.72 -12.26
C GLN A 404 36.48 7.13 -12.44
N ALA A 405 36.83 8.43 -12.15
CA ALA A 405 38.20 8.92 -12.25
C ALA A 405 39.15 8.18 -11.28
N TYR A 406 38.68 7.89 -10.05
CA TYR A 406 39.43 7.11 -9.07
C TYR A 406 39.67 5.66 -9.56
N THR A 407 38.66 5.00 -10.10
CA THR A 407 38.80 3.64 -10.67
C THR A 407 39.76 3.62 -11.85
N ASP A 408 39.69 4.60 -12.76
CA ASP A 408 40.61 4.69 -13.92
C ASP A 408 42.08 4.99 -13.48
N ALA A 409 42.25 5.80 -12.45
CA ALA A 409 43.60 6.05 -11.88
C ALA A 409 44.14 4.79 -11.17
N SER A 410 43.31 4.07 -10.40
CA SER A 410 43.67 2.81 -9.74
C SER A 410 44.03 1.73 -10.75
N ARG A 411 43.32 1.64 -11.87
CA ARG A 411 43.61 0.70 -12.97
C ARG A 411 45.00 1.02 -13.58
N ARG A 412 45.29 2.27 -13.90
CA ARG A 412 46.61 2.66 -14.41
C ARG A 412 47.72 2.38 -13.40
N SER A 413 47.48 2.64 -12.10
CA SER A 413 48.44 2.33 -11.03
C SER A 413 48.77 0.85 -10.98
N TYR A 414 47.72 0.00 -11.03
CA TYR A 414 47.93 -1.45 -11.04
C TYR A 414 48.68 -1.93 -12.30
N GLU A 415 48.28 -1.47 -13.48
CA GLU A 415 48.94 -1.85 -14.74
C GLU A 415 50.43 -1.51 -14.71
N LEU A 416 50.81 -0.33 -14.18
CA LEU A 416 52.22 0.07 -14.04
C LEU A 416 52.95 -0.74 -12.99
N ALA A 417 52.34 -0.96 -11.81
CA ALA A 417 52.93 -1.75 -10.73
C ALA A 417 53.15 -3.22 -11.13
N ASP A 418 52.18 -3.83 -11.82
CA ASP A 418 52.29 -5.22 -12.34
C ASP A 418 53.40 -5.32 -13.42
N ALA A 419 53.51 -4.35 -14.31
CA ALA A 419 54.57 -4.31 -15.32
C ALA A 419 55.95 -4.16 -14.70
N LEU A 420 56.14 -3.32 -13.67
CA LEU A 420 57.40 -3.13 -12.95
C LEU A 420 57.75 -4.40 -12.12
N TYR A 421 56.78 -5.03 -11.48
CA TYR A 421 56.99 -6.32 -10.78
C TYR A 421 57.45 -7.41 -11.73
N ARG A 422 56.77 -7.60 -12.87
CA ARG A 422 57.15 -8.60 -13.89
C ARG A 422 58.51 -8.34 -14.51
N GLY A 423 58.90 -7.04 -14.59
CA GLY A 423 60.22 -6.59 -15.03
C GLY A 423 61.31 -6.76 -13.96
N GLY A 424 60.99 -7.19 -12.75
CA GLY A 424 61.91 -7.34 -11.63
C GLY A 424 62.38 -6.04 -11.01
N SER A 425 61.71 -4.90 -11.32
CA SER A 425 62.10 -3.57 -10.87
C SER A 425 61.38 -3.12 -9.58
N GLN A 426 60.33 -3.83 -9.18
CA GLN A 426 59.53 -3.53 -7.99
C GLN A 426 59.15 -4.79 -7.22
N SER A 427 58.79 -4.62 -5.92
CA SER A 427 58.35 -5.73 -5.08
C SER A 427 56.94 -6.20 -5.43
N TYR A 428 56.63 -7.47 -5.13
CA TYR A 428 55.25 -8.01 -5.26
C TYR A 428 54.21 -7.23 -4.42
N LEU A 429 54.63 -6.68 -3.26
CA LEU A 429 53.75 -6.01 -2.35
C LEU A 429 53.07 -4.79 -3.00
N GLU A 430 53.79 -3.98 -3.78
CA GLU A 430 53.26 -2.80 -4.44
C GLU A 430 52.26 -3.14 -5.54
N ALA A 431 52.52 -4.21 -6.32
CA ALA A 431 51.58 -4.71 -7.29
C ALA A 431 50.28 -5.24 -6.59
N LEU A 432 50.46 -5.93 -5.46
CA LEU A 432 49.34 -6.44 -4.66
C LEU A 432 48.47 -5.32 -4.06
N GLU A 433 49.11 -4.30 -3.50
CA GLU A 433 48.37 -3.14 -2.93
C GLU A 433 47.59 -2.37 -4.01
N SER A 434 48.22 -2.13 -5.16
CA SER A 434 47.57 -1.50 -6.31
C SER A 434 46.41 -2.32 -6.85
N GLN A 435 46.54 -3.66 -6.88
CA GLN A 435 45.48 -4.56 -7.31
C GLN A 435 44.28 -4.57 -6.35
N ARG A 436 44.54 -4.58 -5.03
CA ARG A 436 43.49 -4.49 -4.01
C ARG A 436 42.74 -3.15 -4.11
N SER A 437 43.50 -2.05 -4.32
CA SER A 437 42.89 -0.74 -4.52
C SER A 437 42.00 -0.68 -5.76
N LEU A 438 42.43 -1.26 -6.87
CA LEU A 438 41.63 -1.35 -8.09
C LEU A 438 40.35 -2.20 -7.87
N TYR A 439 40.49 -3.38 -7.25
CA TYR A 439 39.35 -4.25 -6.99
C TYR A 439 38.28 -3.57 -6.13
N SER A 440 38.70 -2.91 -5.04
CA SER A 440 37.78 -2.11 -4.22
C SER A 440 37.14 -0.97 -5.01
N ALA A 441 37.92 -0.21 -5.80
CA ALA A 441 37.41 0.87 -6.61
C ALA A 441 36.35 0.43 -7.64
N GLU A 442 36.54 -0.74 -8.25
CA GLU A 442 35.58 -1.32 -9.19
C GLU A 442 34.29 -1.81 -8.50
N GLN A 443 34.40 -2.41 -7.30
CA GLN A 443 33.23 -2.77 -6.48
C GLN A 443 32.42 -1.53 -6.08
N ASP A 444 33.11 -0.47 -5.62
CA ASP A 444 32.46 0.78 -5.23
C ASP A 444 31.77 1.47 -6.42
N LEU A 445 32.37 1.40 -7.61
CA LEU A 445 31.77 1.94 -8.83
C LEU A 445 30.50 1.20 -9.22
N ILE A 446 30.49 -0.13 -9.13
CA ILE A 446 29.28 -0.96 -9.39
C ILE A 446 28.18 -0.60 -8.39
N SER A 447 28.51 -0.51 -7.10
CA SER A 447 27.57 -0.14 -6.04
C SER A 447 27.00 1.27 -6.21
N LEU A 448 27.83 2.23 -6.65
CA LEU A 448 27.39 3.60 -6.88
C LEU A 448 26.47 3.71 -8.11
N ARG A 449 26.75 2.95 -9.17
CA ARG A 449 25.87 2.84 -10.35
C ARG A 449 24.53 2.21 -9.98
N LEU A 450 24.52 1.17 -9.12
CA LEU A 450 23.27 0.60 -8.58
C LEU A 450 22.49 1.67 -7.81
N THR A 451 23.17 2.45 -6.97
CA THR A 451 22.53 3.54 -6.22
C THR A 451 21.90 4.57 -7.15
N GLU A 452 22.59 4.94 -8.23
CA GLU A 452 22.08 5.90 -9.21
C GLU A 452 20.82 5.38 -9.92
N GLN A 453 20.82 4.15 -10.43
CA GLN A 453 19.67 3.57 -11.10
C GLN A 453 18.49 3.36 -10.13
N SER A 454 18.76 2.91 -8.91
CA SER A 454 17.75 2.73 -7.86
C SER A 454 17.15 4.07 -7.41
N ASN A 455 17.94 5.15 -7.37
CA ASN A 455 17.43 6.49 -7.05
C ASN A 455 16.46 7.00 -8.12
N ARG A 456 16.69 6.73 -9.40
CA ARG A 456 15.72 7.05 -10.49
C ARG A 456 14.36 6.38 -10.25
N VAL A 457 14.38 5.09 -9.92
CA VAL A 457 13.17 4.32 -9.61
C VAL A 457 12.49 4.86 -8.36
N THR A 458 13.28 5.15 -7.32
CA THR A 458 12.76 5.72 -6.05
C THR A 458 12.10 7.07 -6.29
N LEU A 459 12.72 7.99 -7.02
CA LEU A 459 12.12 9.29 -7.36
C LEU A 459 10.78 9.13 -8.07
N TYR A 460 10.70 8.23 -9.04
CA TYR A 460 9.46 7.94 -9.74
C TYR A 460 8.36 7.44 -8.78
N LYS A 461 8.70 6.47 -7.89
CA LYS A 461 7.79 5.92 -6.88
C LYS A 461 7.28 7.01 -5.93
N VAL A 462 8.21 7.76 -5.29
CA VAL A 462 7.85 8.71 -4.20
C VAL A 462 7.11 9.93 -4.71
N MET A 463 7.21 10.23 -6.00
CA MET A 463 6.40 11.25 -6.66
C MET A 463 5.01 10.76 -7.10
N GLY A 464 4.66 9.50 -6.80
CA GLY A 464 3.36 8.93 -7.11
C GLY A 464 3.19 8.47 -8.55
N GLY A 465 4.30 8.20 -9.27
CA GLY A 465 4.28 7.62 -10.62
C GLY A 465 3.95 6.12 -10.60
N GLY A 466 3.40 5.60 -11.70
CA GLY A 466 3.27 4.14 -11.92
C GLY A 466 1.88 3.54 -11.76
N TRP A 467 0.85 4.29 -11.38
CA TRP A 467 -0.51 3.78 -11.25
C TRP A 467 -1.41 4.07 -12.46
N ASN A 468 -1.02 5.00 -13.31
CA ASN A 468 -1.70 5.21 -14.60
C ASN A 468 -1.42 4.02 -15.52
N ARG A 469 -2.45 3.62 -16.28
CA ARG A 469 -2.41 2.45 -17.17
C ARG A 469 -1.37 2.59 -18.25
#